data_5f238d7d07bcfafe1e89c0eb36baa70e
#
_entry.id   5f238d7d07bcfafe1e89c0eb36baa70e
#
_cell.length_a   1.000
_cell.length_b   1.000
_cell.length_c   1.000
_cell.angle_alpha   90.00
_cell.angle_beta   90.00
_cell.angle_gamma   90.00
#
_symmetry.space_group_name_H-M   'P 1'
#
loop_
_entity.id
_entity.type
_entity.pdbx_description
1 polymer ?
#
loop_
_entity_poly.entity_id
_entity_poly.type
_entity_poly.pdbx_seq_one_letter_code
_entity_poly.pdbx_strand_id
1 'polypeptide(L)'
;ATLCQFEAEQGGALFIALEPKPNEGHPALLLPTVASAIVMWYRIADEFDVSLDRKGINKEIGHSEMVGLDPVHDTIEELDNGMMHHTHLNSQGYNDGISMGGPGRFDIDQAARINGLNIAMARLMQDAGFDRWKGHDVQARPYDDTRQALGRAVRSILSWEACEHAARKLDADLLHDFLAGRETAQAEDLMREAVVSAQHWFDDHFEPIA
;
A
#
# COMPACT_ATOMS: atom_id res chain seq x y z
N ALA A 1 -3.41 -18.64 15.84
CA ALA A 1 -3.82 -18.95 17.23
C ALA A 1 -2.63 -18.93 18.18
N THR A 2 -1.64 -19.81 18.03
CA THR A 2 -0.49 -19.91 18.98
C THR A 2 0.26 -18.58 19.17
N LEU A 3 0.51 -17.82 18.09
CA LEU A 3 1.15 -16.51 18.19
C LEU A 3 0.27 -15.50 18.96
N CYS A 4 -1.04 -15.55 18.76
CA CYS A 4 -1.97 -14.66 19.47
C CYS A 4 -2.08 -15.04 20.96
N GLN A 5 -2.04 -16.33 21.29
CA GLN A 5 -1.98 -16.79 22.68
C GLN A 5 -0.70 -16.33 23.37
N PHE A 6 0.43 -16.51 22.72
CA PHE A 6 1.72 -16.01 23.22
C PHE A 6 1.69 -14.48 23.43
N GLU A 7 1.15 -13.73 22.49
CA GLU A 7 1.03 -12.27 22.61
C GLU A 7 0.17 -11.89 23.82
N ALA A 8 -0.96 -12.55 24.01
CA ALA A 8 -1.83 -12.34 25.17
C ALA A 8 -1.12 -12.68 26.50
N GLU A 9 -0.36 -13.78 26.56
CA GLU A 9 0.46 -14.17 27.72
C GLU A 9 1.57 -13.15 28.04
N GLN A 10 2.05 -12.41 27.03
CA GLN A 10 3.01 -11.33 27.18
C GLN A 10 2.35 -9.96 27.50
N GLY A 11 1.08 -9.95 27.91
CA GLY A 11 0.35 -8.75 28.33
C GLY A 11 -0.25 -7.95 27.19
N GLY A 12 -0.39 -8.51 26.00
CA GLY A 12 -1.07 -7.87 24.88
C GLY A 12 -0.32 -6.67 24.31
N ALA A 13 1.01 -6.66 24.37
CA ALA A 13 1.81 -5.48 23.98
C ALA A 13 2.15 -5.41 22.47
N LEU A 14 2.03 -6.54 21.75
CA LEU A 14 2.45 -6.63 20.36
C LEU A 14 1.29 -6.38 19.40
N PHE A 15 1.58 -5.70 18.31
CA PHE A 15 0.72 -5.71 17.13
C PHE A 15 1.14 -6.85 16.19
N ILE A 16 0.17 -7.63 15.71
CA ILE A 16 0.40 -8.69 14.75
C ILE A 16 -0.30 -8.30 13.46
N ALA A 17 0.48 -8.07 12.41
CA ALA A 17 -0.04 -7.78 11.08
C ALA A 17 0.29 -8.94 10.13
N LEU A 18 -0.72 -9.46 9.44
CA LEU A 18 -0.54 -10.45 8.38
C LEU A 18 -0.21 -9.71 7.08
N GLU A 19 0.79 -10.18 6.38
CA GLU A 19 1.10 -9.70 5.04
C GLU A 19 0.54 -10.67 4.00
N PRO A 20 -0.53 -10.27 3.28
CA PRO A 20 -1.04 -11.05 2.17
C PRO A 20 -0.04 -11.06 1.02
N LYS A 21 0.28 -12.25 0.51
CA LYS A 21 1.19 -12.41 -0.61
C LYS A 21 0.65 -13.43 -1.61
N PRO A 22 0.43 -13.07 -2.88
CA PRO A 22 -0.24 -13.94 -3.85
C PRO A 22 0.63 -15.06 -4.35
N ASN A 23 1.90 -14.79 -4.61
CA ASN A 23 2.88 -15.82 -4.97
C ASN A 23 4.32 -15.29 -4.78
N GLU A 24 5.26 -16.18 -4.53
CA GLU A 24 6.68 -15.90 -4.53
C GLU A 24 7.43 -17.19 -4.84
N GLY A 25 7.70 -17.42 -6.12
CA GLY A 25 8.35 -18.65 -6.56
C GLY A 25 7.55 -19.93 -6.32
N HIS A 26 6.35 -19.82 -5.73
CA HIS A 26 5.42 -20.91 -5.48
C HIS A 26 4.02 -20.52 -5.98
N PRO A 27 3.32 -21.40 -6.72
CA PRO A 27 2.10 -21.04 -7.44
C PRO A 27 0.87 -20.79 -6.55
N ALA A 28 0.92 -21.09 -5.26
CA ALA A 28 -0.23 -20.93 -4.37
C ALA A 28 0.22 -20.61 -2.94
N LEU A 29 -0.06 -19.39 -2.49
CA LEU A 29 0.04 -19.02 -1.09
C LEU A 29 -1.34 -19.05 -0.42
N LEU A 30 -1.33 -19.29 0.91
CA LEU A 30 -2.57 -19.46 1.69
C LEU A 30 -3.35 -18.15 1.88
N LEU A 31 -2.65 -17.02 1.86
CA LEU A 31 -3.22 -15.69 2.06
C LEU A 31 -2.84 -14.79 0.89
N PRO A 32 -3.49 -14.96 -0.27
CA PRO A 32 -3.10 -14.23 -1.47
C PRO A 32 -3.59 -12.78 -1.53
N THR A 33 -4.58 -12.39 -0.73
CA THR A 33 -5.24 -11.08 -0.81
C THR A 33 -5.56 -10.52 0.57
N VAL A 34 -5.78 -9.20 0.66
CA VAL A 34 -6.26 -8.52 1.87
C VAL A 34 -7.55 -9.16 2.38
N ALA A 35 -8.55 -9.37 1.51
CA ALA A 35 -9.81 -10.01 1.88
C ALA A 35 -9.60 -11.40 2.50
N SER A 36 -8.68 -12.23 1.98
CA SER A 36 -8.38 -13.54 2.55
C SER A 36 -7.75 -13.45 3.94
N ALA A 37 -6.93 -12.44 4.19
CA ALA A 37 -6.33 -12.20 5.50
C ALA A 37 -7.37 -11.68 6.52
N ILE A 38 -8.28 -10.81 6.10
CA ILE A 38 -9.42 -10.35 6.93
C ILE A 38 -10.26 -11.55 7.37
N VAL A 39 -10.67 -12.39 6.41
CA VAL A 39 -11.46 -13.60 6.71
C VAL A 39 -10.70 -14.53 7.65
N MET A 40 -9.40 -14.70 7.48
CA MET A 40 -8.59 -15.53 8.37
C MET A 40 -8.56 -14.97 9.79
N TRP A 41 -8.45 -13.66 9.99
CA TRP A 41 -8.50 -13.03 11.30
C TRP A 41 -9.83 -13.29 12.00
N TYR A 42 -10.96 -13.10 11.30
CA TYR A 42 -12.28 -13.39 11.87
C TYR A 42 -12.45 -14.86 12.24
N ARG A 43 -11.96 -15.78 11.42
CA ARG A 43 -12.00 -17.22 11.73
C ARG A 43 -11.13 -17.59 12.93
N ILE A 44 -9.95 -17.00 13.06
CA ILE A 44 -9.08 -17.20 14.22
C ILE A 44 -9.77 -16.67 15.48
N ALA A 45 -10.39 -15.50 15.41
CA ALA A 45 -11.11 -14.93 16.54
C ALA A 45 -12.27 -15.83 16.99
N ASP A 46 -13.08 -16.32 16.06
CA ASP A 46 -14.24 -17.17 16.34
C ASP A 46 -13.84 -18.56 16.87
N GLU A 47 -12.85 -19.21 16.24
CA GLU A 47 -12.45 -20.59 16.58
C GLU A 47 -11.66 -20.69 17.87
N PHE A 48 -10.86 -19.65 18.20
CA PHE A 48 -9.90 -19.70 19.31
C PHE A 48 -10.17 -18.65 20.40
N ASP A 49 -11.29 -17.94 20.34
CA ASP A 49 -11.66 -16.87 21.29
C ASP A 49 -10.52 -15.82 21.44
N VAL A 50 -9.96 -15.37 20.31
CA VAL A 50 -8.86 -14.41 20.25
C VAL A 50 -9.40 -13.02 19.98
N SER A 51 -9.02 -12.03 20.81
CA SER A 51 -9.33 -10.63 20.53
C SER A 51 -8.67 -10.17 19.21
N LEU A 52 -9.42 -9.45 18.40
CA LEU A 52 -8.90 -8.78 17.21
C LEU A 52 -8.20 -7.46 17.52
N ASP A 53 -8.22 -7.00 18.77
CA ASP A 53 -7.41 -5.86 19.16
C ASP A 53 -5.95 -6.11 18.81
N ARG A 54 -5.31 -5.14 18.15
CA ARG A 54 -3.92 -5.25 17.71
C ARG A 54 -3.63 -6.36 16.70
N LYS A 55 -4.68 -6.87 16.04
CA LYS A 55 -4.56 -7.81 14.93
C LYS A 55 -4.98 -7.10 13.65
N GLY A 56 -4.13 -7.13 12.66
CA GLY A 56 -4.39 -6.39 11.43
C GLY A 56 -3.61 -6.93 10.25
N ILE A 57 -3.47 -6.08 9.28
CA ILE A 57 -2.87 -6.40 8.00
C ILE A 57 -1.71 -5.43 7.75
N ASN A 58 -0.66 -5.96 7.15
CA ASN A 58 0.39 -5.25 6.47
C ASN A 58 0.15 -5.41 4.97
N LYS A 59 -0.65 -4.53 4.40
CA LYS A 59 -0.87 -4.56 2.96
C LYS A 59 0.37 -4.08 2.22
N GLU A 60 0.71 -4.79 1.16
CA GLU A 60 1.69 -4.35 0.20
C GLU A 60 1.02 -3.99 -1.13
N ILE A 61 1.29 -2.77 -1.62
CA ILE A 61 0.71 -2.29 -2.88
C ILE A 61 1.09 -3.21 -4.04
N GLY A 62 2.36 -3.60 -4.09
CA GLY A 62 2.87 -4.51 -5.11
C GLY A 62 2.15 -5.85 -5.13
N HIS A 63 1.79 -6.41 -3.98
CA HIS A 63 1.08 -7.68 -3.89
C HIS A 63 -0.35 -7.58 -4.45
N SER A 64 -1.07 -6.49 -4.21
CA SER A 64 -2.37 -6.24 -4.84
C SER A 64 -2.22 -6.14 -6.37
N GLU A 65 -1.22 -5.38 -6.84
CA GLU A 65 -0.93 -5.25 -8.27
C GLU A 65 -0.57 -6.60 -8.93
N MET A 66 0.14 -7.51 -8.26
CA MET A 66 0.53 -8.83 -8.77
C MET A 66 -0.65 -9.69 -9.19
N VAL A 67 -1.78 -9.55 -8.53
CA VAL A 67 -3.02 -10.32 -8.83
C VAL A 67 -4.07 -9.48 -9.55
N GLY A 68 -3.73 -8.26 -9.93
CA GLY A 68 -4.63 -7.37 -10.66
C GLY A 68 -5.75 -6.80 -9.81
N LEU A 69 -5.55 -6.72 -8.49
CA LEU A 69 -6.46 -6.03 -7.57
C LEU A 69 -6.16 -4.54 -7.52
N ASP A 70 -7.18 -3.77 -7.17
CA ASP A 70 -7.06 -2.34 -6.93
C ASP A 70 -6.58 -2.10 -5.50
N PRO A 71 -5.37 -1.56 -5.29
CA PRO A 71 -4.84 -1.32 -3.95
C PRO A 71 -5.63 -0.24 -3.18
N VAL A 72 -6.39 0.62 -3.85
CA VAL A 72 -7.31 1.57 -3.19
C VAL A 72 -8.46 0.81 -2.55
N HIS A 73 -9.05 -0.15 -3.27
CA HIS A 73 -10.11 -1.01 -2.74
C HIS A 73 -9.61 -1.81 -1.52
N ASP A 74 -8.43 -2.42 -1.62
CA ASP A 74 -7.82 -3.15 -0.51
C ASP A 74 -7.61 -2.24 0.72
N THR A 75 -7.24 -0.97 0.52
CA THR A 75 -7.13 0.01 1.60
C THR A 75 -8.48 0.29 2.28
N ILE A 76 -9.55 0.41 1.49
CA ILE A 76 -10.91 0.61 2.02
C ILE A 76 -11.32 -0.60 2.85
N GLU A 77 -11.10 -1.82 2.37
CA GLU A 77 -11.41 -3.05 3.12
C GLU A 77 -10.68 -3.10 4.46
N GLU A 78 -9.39 -2.74 4.49
CA GLU A 78 -8.61 -2.70 5.75
C GLU A 78 -9.16 -1.66 6.73
N LEU A 79 -9.47 -0.45 6.24
CA LEU A 79 -10.00 0.64 7.06
C LEU A 79 -11.40 0.32 7.60
N ASP A 80 -12.30 -0.18 6.77
CA ASP A 80 -13.68 -0.55 7.15
C ASP A 80 -13.71 -1.66 8.19
N ASN A 81 -12.72 -2.54 8.20
CA ASN A 81 -12.57 -3.61 9.19
C ASN A 81 -11.71 -3.22 10.40
N GLY A 82 -11.17 -2.00 10.45
CA GLY A 82 -10.26 -1.56 11.52
C GLY A 82 -8.95 -2.34 11.57
N MET A 83 -8.54 -2.94 10.46
CA MET A 83 -7.39 -3.84 10.37
C MET A 83 -6.18 -3.26 9.66
N MET A 84 -6.18 -2.00 9.27
CA MET A 84 -5.02 -1.35 8.70
C MET A 84 -3.99 -1.05 9.79
N HIS A 85 -2.97 -1.88 9.93
CA HIS A 85 -1.94 -1.75 10.97
C HIS A 85 -0.57 -1.35 10.44
N HIS A 86 -0.24 -1.77 9.24
CA HIS A 86 1.01 -1.46 8.55
C HIS A 86 0.74 -1.46 7.04
N THR A 87 1.61 -0.83 6.26
CA THR A 87 1.54 -0.92 4.80
C THR A 87 2.93 -0.83 4.20
N HIS A 88 3.18 -1.62 3.17
CA HIS A 88 4.35 -1.49 2.31
C HIS A 88 4.01 -0.66 1.07
N LEU A 89 4.74 0.42 0.91
CA LEU A 89 4.57 1.43 -0.12
C LEU A 89 5.59 1.19 -1.23
N ASN A 90 5.23 0.33 -2.13
CA ASN A 90 6.05 -0.06 -3.28
C ASN A 90 5.20 -0.18 -4.55
N SER A 91 5.69 -0.86 -5.57
CA SER A 91 4.95 -1.20 -6.78
C SER A 91 5.56 -2.41 -7.46
N GLN A 92 4.76 -3.09 -8.29
CA GLN A 92 5.21 -4.25 -9.08
C GLN A 92 5.37 -3.99 -10.59
N GLY A 93 5.20 -2.78 -11.03
CA GLY A 93 5.43 -2.43 -12.43
C GLY A 93 4.51 -3.14 -13.43
N TYR A 94 3.29 -3.39 -13.05
CA TYR A 94 2.30 -4.18 -13.81
C TYR A 94 2.13 -3.78 -15.28
N ASN A 95 2.35 -2.53 -15.64
CA ASN A 95 2.00 -1.98 -16.96
C ASN A 95 3.15 -1.27 -17.70
N ASP A 96 4.37 -1.37 -17.26
CA ASP A 96 5.48 -0.64 -17.89
C ASP A 96 6.14 -1.38 -19.06
N GLY A 97 5.69 -2.60 -19.37
CA GLY A 97 6.24 -3.43 -20.45
C GLY A 97 7.69 -3.87 -20.25
N ILE A 98 8.35 -3.39 -19.20
CA ILE A 98 9.77 -3.59 -18.91
C ILE A 98 9.95 -4.48 -17.67
N SER A 99 9.03 -4.35 -16.70
CA SER A 99 9.13 -5.13 -15.48
C SER A 99 8.70 -6.58 -15.70
N MET A 100 9.45 -7.49 -15.10
CA MET A 100 9.14 -8.92 -15.11
C MET A 100 8.07 -9.28 -14.05
N GLY A 101 7.65 -8.32 -13.24
CA GLY A 101 6.54 -8.45 -12.30
C GLY A 101 5.18 -8.46 -13.02
N GLY A 102 4.15 -8.76 -12.28
CA GLY A 102 2.77 -8.81 -12.78
C GLY A 102 2.08 -10.13 -12.43
N PRO A 103 0.82 -10.30 -12.80
CA PRO A 103 0.02 -11.43 -12.38
C PRO A 103 0.70 -12.77 -12.64
N GLY A 104 0.83 -13.56 -11.58
CA GLY A 104 1.40 -14.90 -11.63
C GLY A 104 2.92 -14.96 -11.85
N ARG A 105 3.64 -13.84 -11.64
CA ARG A 105 5.10 -13.76 -11.84
C ARG A 105 5.85 -13.50 -10.53
N PHE A 106 7.14 -13.19 -10.67
CA PHE A 106 8.03 -12.94 -9.55
C PHE A 106 7.67 -11.64 -8.85
N ASP A 107 7.87 -11.64 -7.56
CA ASP A 107 7.86 -10.46 -6.73
C ASP A 107 9.11 -9.63 -7.01
N ILE A 108 8.93 -8.43 -7.53
CA ILE A 108 10.01 -7.50 -7.85
C ILE A 108 9.62 -6.13 -7.26
N ASP A 109 9.93 -5.96 -6.00
CA ASP A 109 9.60 -4.74 -5.29
C ASP A 109 10.30 -3.52 -5.88
N GLN A 110 9.50 -2.60 -6.38
CA GLN A 110 9.95 -1.35 -6.97
C GLN A 110 9.56 -0.17 -6.10
N ALA A 111 10.21 0.96 -6.31
CA ALA A 111 9.85 2.20 -5.65
C ALA A 111 8.36 2.55 -5.85
N ALA A 112 7.75 3.16 -4.84
CA ALA A 112 6.42 3.73 -4.95
C ALA A 112 6.33 4.68 -6.15
N ARG A 113 5.14 4.79 -6.73
CA ARG A 113 4.89 5.63 -7.91
C ARG A 113 4.13 6.89 -7.54
N ILE A 114 4.36 7.94 -8.29
CA ILE A 114 3.49 9.12 -8.29
C ILE A 114 2.37 8.87 -9.29
N ASN A 115 1.18 8.56 -8.78
CA ASN A 115 -0.02 8.32 -9.60
C ASN A 115 -1.30 8.59 -8.82
N GLY A 116 -2.44 8.61 -9.51
CA GLY A 116 -3.74 8.88 -8.90
C GLY A 116 -4.14 7.85 -7.84
N LEU A 117 -3.81 6.57 -8.01
CA LEU A 117 -4.13 5.52 -7.04
C LEU A 117 -3.41 5.76 -5.70
N ASN A 118 -2.10 6.06 -5.74
CA ASN A 118 -1.33 6.34 -4.54
C ASN A 118 -1.77 7.64 -3.85
N ILE A 119 -2.19 8.66 -4.62
CA ILE A 119 -2.79 9.88 -4.06
C ILE A 119 -4.12 9.56 -3.37
N ALA A 120 -4.98 8.75 -3.99
CA ALA A 120 -6.25 8.32 -3.40
C ALA A 120 -6.04 7.51 -2.11
N MET A 121 -5.12 6.55 -2.11
CA MET A 121 -4.76 5.81 -0.89
C MET A 121 -4.23 6.73 0.21
N ALA A 122 -3.31 7.64 -0.13
CA ALA A 122 -2.78 8.61 0.82
C ALA A 122 -3.90 9.48 1.42
N ARG A 123 -4.89 9.87 0.60
CA ARG A 123 -6.05 10.61 1.08
C ARG A 123 -6.92 9.80 2.03
N LEU A 124 -7.26 8.57 1.69
CA LEU A 124 -8.03 7.66 2.57
C LEU A 124 -7.34 7.45 3.91
N MET A 125 -6.02 7.24 3.90
CA MET A 125 -5.23 7.08 5.11
C MET A 125 -5.23 8.36 5.97
N GLN A 126 -5.14 9.54 5.36
CA GLN A 126 -5.21 10.83 6.05
C GLN A 126 -6.59 11.07 6.66
N ASP A 127 -7.66 10.82 5.92
CA ASP A 127 -9.04 10.98 6.38
C ASP A 127 -9.38 10.02 7.53
N ALA A 128 -8.81 8.82 7.51
CA ALA A 128 -8.93 7.83 8.58
C ALA A 128 -8.02 8.12 9.79
N GLY A 129 -7.16 9.14 9.73
CA GLY A 129 -6.20 9.44 10.79
C GLY A 129 -5.14 8.36 10.99
N PHE A 130 -4.73 7.67 9.92
CA PHE A 130 -3.71 6.62 9.99
C PHE A 130 -2.36 7.20 10.42
N ASP A 131 -1.89 6.82 11.59
CA ASP A 131 -0.67 7.31 12.23
C ASP A 131 0.38 6.21 12.46
N ARG A 132 0.20 5.03 11.84
CA ARG A 132 1.04 3.87 12.05
C ARG A 132 2.19 3.81 11.03
N TRP A 133 2.98 2.75 11.12
CA TRP A 133 4.16 2.57 10.31
C TRP A 133 3.83 2.35 8.82
N LYS A 134 4.61 3.03 7.99
CA LYS A 134 4.65 2.87 6.54
C LYS A 134 6.05 2.38 6.17
N GLY A 135 6.14 1.18 5.63
CA GLY A 135 7.39 0.60 5.14
C GLY A 135 7.57 0.87 3.65
N HIS A 136 8.81 0.93 3.20
CA HIS A 136 9.15 0.97 1.79
C HIS A 136 9.92 -0.30 1.46
N ASP A 137 9.18 -1.39 1.19
CA ASP A 137 9.79 -2.64 0.75
C ASP A 137 10.20 -2.48 -0.71
N VAL A 138 11.49 -2.19 -0.91
CA VAL A 138 12.08 -1.93 -2.21
C VAL A 138 13.30 -2.79 -2.37
N GLN A 139 13.25 -3.71 -3.30
CA GLN A 139 14.33 -4.68 -3.52
C GLN A 139 15.55 -4.03 -4.16
N ALA A 140 16.71 -4.23 -3.53
CA ALA A 140 17.99 -3.99 -4.17
C ALA A 140 18.24 -5.06 -5.23
N ARG A 141 18.71 -4.67 -6.42
CA ARG A 141 19.00 -5.63 -7.49
C ARG A 141 20.40 -6.19 -7.33
N PRO A 142 20.66 -7.42 -7.80
CA PRO A 142 21.97 -8.07 -7.65
C PRO A 142 23.15 -7.29 -8.25
N TYR A 143 22.88 -6.38 -9.17
CA TYR A 143 23.87 -5.55 -9.85
C TYR A 143 23.90 -4.10 -9.35
N ASP A 144 23.09 -3.75 -8.35
CA ASP A 144 23.13 -2.44 -7.73
C ASP A 144 24.35 -2.34 -6.80
N ASP A 145 25.06 -1.23 -6.89
CA ASP A 145 25.92 -0.82 -5.80
C ASP A 145 25.11 -0.23 -4.63
N THR A 146 25.76 0.02 -3.52
CA THR A 146 25.11 0.56 -2.30
C THR A 146 24.38 1.88 -2.58
N ARG A 147 24.93 2.73 -3.42
CA ARG A 147 24.36 4.03 -3.78
C ARG A 147 23.08 3.86 -4.59
N GLN A 148 23.09 2.97 -5.56
CA GLN A 148 21.92 2.66 -6.37
C GLN A 148 20.79 2.07 -5.53
N ALA A 149 21.12 1.14 -4.62
CA ALA A 149 20.14 0.55 -3.69
C ALA A 149 19.52 1.62 -2.78
N LEU A 150 20.35 2.47 -2.15
CA LEU A 150 19.89 3.59 -1.33
C LEU A 150 19.07 4.60 -2.16
N GLY A 151 19.50 4.89 -3.38
CA GLY A 151 18.77 5.79 -4.29
C GLY A 151 17.37 5.31 -4.60
N ARG A 152 17.14 3.99 -4.72
CA ARG A 152 15.78 3.43 -4.90
C ARG A 152 14.92 3.64 -3.67
N ALA A 153 15.46 3.38 -2.47
CA ALA A 153 14.74 3.57 -1.23
C ALA A 153 14.34 5.04 -1.03
N VAL A 154 15.29 5.97 -1.22
CA VAL A 154 15.02 7.42 -1.14
C VAL A 154 13.98 7.84 -2.16
N ARG A 155 14.07 7.37 -3.41
CA ARG A 155 13.08 7.65 -4.44
C ARG A 155 11.69 7.16 -4.02
N SER A 156 11.59 5.96 -3.44
CA SER A 156 10.30 5.42 -2.98
C SER A 156 9.68 6.28 -1.89
N ILE A 157 10.47 6.67 -0.89
CA ILE A 157 10.02 7.54 0.20
C ILE A 157 9.52 8.88 -0.35
N LEU A 158 10.32 9.57 -1.14
CA LEU A 158 9.94 10.89 -1.68
C LEU A 158 8.77 10.81 -2.66
N SER A 159 8.65 9.74 -3.44
CA SER A 159 7.48 9.53 -4.31
C SER A 159 6.19 9.39 -3.51
N TRP A 160 6.22 8.68 -2.38
CA TRP A 160 5.08 8.58 -1.50
C TRP A 160 4.76 9.90 -0.78
N GLU A 161 5.77 10.58 -0.24
CA GLU A 161 5.59 11.90 0.39
C GLU A 161 5.00 12.92 -0.59
N ALA A 162 5.37 12.86 -1.88
CA ALA A 162 4.76 13.67 -2.92
C ALA A 162 3.26 13.37 -3.09
N CYS A 163 2.89 12.07 -3.07
CA CYS A 163 1.48 11.66 -3.10
C CYS A 163 0.72 12.16 -1.87
N GLU A 164 1.29 12.04 -0.68
CA GLU A 164 0.69 12.58 0.55
C GLU A 164 0.53 14.10 0.51
N HIS A 165 1.51 14.80 -0.07
CA HIS A 165 1.43 16.26 -0.25
C HIS A 165 0.28 16.66 -1.18
N ALA A 166 0.13 15.97 -2.31
CA ALA A 166 -0.97 16.18 -3.24
C ALA A 166 -2.31 15.80 -2.62
N ALA A 167 -2.38 14.69 -1.88
CA ALA A 167 -3.57 14.23 -1.20
C ALA A 167 -4.12 15.26 -0.19
N ARG A 168 -3.24 15.94 0.56
CA ARG A 168 -3.64 17.02 1.48
C ARG A 168 -4.24 18.23 0.77
N LYS A 169 -3.91 18.45 -0.50
CA LYS A 169 -4.40 19.57 -1.32
C LYS A 169 -5.62 19.21 -2.17
N LEU A 170 -5.87 17.92 -2.35
CA LEU A 170 -6.98 17.43 -3.15
C LEU A 170 -8.30 17.83 -2.50
N ASP A 171 -9.13 18.54 -3.26
CA ASP A 171 -10.50 18.84 -2.87
C ASP A 171 -11.37 17.58 -3.02
N ALA A 172 -11.49 16.83 -1.94
CA ALA A 172 -12.22 15.57 -1.93
C ALA A 172 -13.72 15.76 -2.07
N ASP A 173 -14.27 16.87 -1.56
CA ASP A 173 -15.69 17.17 -1.68
C ASP A 173 -16.04 17.48 -3.13
N LEU A 174 -15.22 18.28 -3.80
CA LEU A 174 -15.38 18.57 -5.23
C LEU A 174 -15.23 17.30 -6.08
N LEU A 175 -14.26 16.44 -5.77
CA LEU A 175 -14.10 15.14 -6.44
C LEU A 175 -15.35 14.28 -6.28
N HIS A 176 -15.86 14.21 -5.07
CA HIS A 176 -17.09 13.47 -4.77
C HIS A 176 -18.29 14.03 -5.57
N ASP A 177 -18.45 15.34 -5.60
CA ASP A 177 -19.53 16.01 -6.34
C ASP A 177 -19.48 15.71 -7.84
N PHE A 178 -18.28 15.76 -8.45
CA PHE A 178 -18.11 15.38 -9.85
C PHE A 178 -18.49 13.93 -10.11
N LEU A 179 -18.05 13.00 -9.24
CA LEU A 179 -18.36 11.57 -9.38
C LEU A 179 -19.86 11.29 -9.18
N ALA A 180 -20.50 11.94 -8.20
CA ALA A 180 -21.93 11.82 -7.95
C ALA A 180 -22.77 12.41 -9.11
N GLY A 181 -22.29 13.51 -9.70
CA GLY A 181 -22.88 14.13 -10.89
C GLY A 181 -22.59 13.40 -12.21
N ARG A 182 -21.77 12.33 -12.19
CA ARG A 182 -21.24 11.63 -13.38
C ARG A 182 -20.42 12.53 -14.30
N GLU A 183 -19.78 13.51 -13.74
CA GLU A 183 -18.88 14.45 -14.43
C GLU A 183 -17.45 13.88 -14.45
N THR A 184 -17.29 12.71 -15.09
CA THR A 184 -16.05 11.93 -15.04
C THR A 184 -14.84 12.67 -15.61
N ALA A 185 -15.04 13.50 -16.63
CA ALA A 185 -13.95 14.29 -17.21
C ALA A 185 -13.38 15.30 -16.20
N GLN A 186 -14.24 15.99 -15.45
CA GLN A 186 -13.82 16.94 -14.41
C GLN A 186 -13.14 16.23 -13.24
N ALA A 187 -13.64 15.04 -12.84
CA ALA A 187 -12.99 14.21 -11.84
C ALA A 187 -11.59 13.76 -12.29
N GLU A 188 -11.45 13.34 -13.54
CA GLU A 188 -10.16 12.97 -14.12
C GLU A 188 -9.19 14.16 -14.21
N ASP A 189 -9.67 15.35 -14.57
CA ASP A 189 -8.86 16.56 -14.63
C ASP A 189 -8.36 16.95 -13.24
N LEU A 190 -9.22 16.91 -12.22
CA LEU A 190 -8.84 17.18 -10.83
C LEU A 190 -7.77 16.21 -10.33
N MET A 191 -7.93 14.93 -10.61
CA MET A 191 -6.92 13.91 -10.25
C MET A 191 -5.60 14.10 -11.04
N ARG A 192 -5.67 14.52 -12.30
CA ARG A 192 -4.49 14.82 -13.11
C ARG A 192 -3.71 16.02 -12.55
N GLU A 193 -4.41 17.06 -12.13
CA GLU A 193 -3.79 18.22 -11.46
C GLU A 193 -3.10 17.81 -10.15
N ALA A 194 -3.71 16.91 -9.37
CA ALA A 194 -3.09 16.37 -8.17
C ALA A 194 -1.80 15.60 -8.49
N VAL A 195 -1.78 14.78 -9.54
CA VAL A 195 -0.57 14.05 -9.99
C VAL A 195 0.53 15.04 -10.44
N VAL A 196 0.17 16.07 -11.19
CA VAL A 196 1.13 17.12 -11.60
C VAL A 196 1.71 17.86 -10.38
N SER A 197 0.86 18.19 -9.41
CA SER A 197 1.30 18.81 -8.15
C SER A 197 2.28 17.91 -7.36
N ALA A 198 1.99 16.60 -7.29
CA ALA A 198 2.88 15.63 -6.68
C ALA A 198 4.23 15.56 -7.40
N GLN A 199 4.22 15.52 -8.74
CA GLN A 199 5.45 15.49 -9.53
C GLN A 199 6.31 16.73 -9.31
N HIS A 200 5.73 17.92 -9.32
CA HIS A 200 6.47 19.16 -9.03
C HIS A 200 7.08 19.13 -7.63
N TRP A 201 6.32 18.69 -6.63
CA TRP A 201 6.86 18.56 -5.28
C TRP A 201 8.05 17.59 -5.23
N PHE A 202 7.95 16.45 -5.92
CA PHE A 202 9.02 15.47 -6.00
C PHE A 202 10.27 16.06 -6.67
N ASP A 203 10.12 16.74 -7.80
CA ASP A 203 11.23 17.33 -8.56
C ASP A 203 11.97 18.40 -7.75
N ASP A 204 11.24 19.13 -6.88
CA ASP A 204 11.82 20.13 -5.99
C ASP A 204 12.59 19.53 -4.79
N HIS A 205 12.35 18.27 -4.43
CA HIS A 205 12.89 17.63 -3.23
C HIS A 205 13.82 16.43 -3.53
N PHE A 206 13.77 15.89 -4.72
CA PHE A 206 14.60 14.75 -5.10
C PHE A 206 15.89 15.20 -5.78
N GLU A 207 17.01 15.05 -5.05
CA GLU A 207 18.33 15.14 -5.65
C GLU A 207 18.87 13.70 -5.87
N PRO A 208 19.26 13.34 -7.12
CA PRO A 208 19.91 12.05 -7.35
C PRO A 208 21.15 11.92 -6.48
N ILE A 209 21.29 10.81 -5.81
CA ILE A 209 22.52 10.51 -5.03
C ILE A 209 23.68 10.42 -6.02
N ALA A 210 24.53 11.46 -6.04
CA ALA A 210 25.64 11.62 -6.99
C ALA A 210 26.80 10.62 -6.74
#